data_106a3d53c50eff8d1b1d24adeff65ac5
#
_entry.id   106a3d53c50eff8d1b1d24adeff65ac5
#
_cell.length_a   1.000
_cell.length_b   1.000
_cell.length_c   1.000
_cell.angle_alpha   90.00
_cell.angle_beta   90.00
_cell.angle_gamma   90.00
#
_symmetry.space_group_name_H-M   'P 1'
#
loop_
_entity.id
_entity.type
_entity.pdbx_description
1 polymer ?
#
loop_
_entity_poly.entity_id
_entity_poly.type
_entity_poly.pdbx_seq_one_letter_code
_entity_poly.pdbx_strand_id
1 'polypeptide(L)'
;MWLSGLLFSQKKNDPIVPYSYCNWTNMVLNKHYIPKQNDTCLFIVSTRNYNDTLKEFVDYDYDTTGALKYFAVYFHGNQWTAVPYQSLYELLNLKKTFNDLVIFTEGLGKTFTSGTDRATKLMRMYHVDVLFFDWPTNRPYMRSGKNIKTTCYVAPKVAQPYALFLEDFQTYKQKHSAKFKTTTLFFHSMGNLLLMYDLQNDLFKNISPGLANSVVLNAACVGQTHHKEWLDKLNIADHIYITVNNKDRNLNGAKVIFLEHQLGERPQPPFSNKVRYVNFSRVLEKEHNYYIIPSLLKEKPFLKQFYADIFAGKIPQLIYPVPLKSK
;
A
#
# COMPACT_ATOMS: atom_id res chain seq x y z
N MET A 1 -17.31 -27.69 2.13
CA MET A 1 -18.05 -26.91 1.12
C MET A 1 -18.56 -25.60 1.73
N TRP A 2 -17.69 -24.68 2.19
CA TRP A 2 -18.04 -23.36 2.77
C TRP A 2 -16.80 -22.46 2.83
N LEU A 3 -16.19 -22.12 1.68
CA LEU A 3 -15.09 -21.14 1.57
C LEU A 3 -15.29 -20.14 0.42
N SER A 4 -16.48 -20.12 -0.19
CA SER A 4 -16.77 -19.25 -1.34
C SER A 4 -17.33 -17.87 -0.97
N GLY A 5 -17.43 -17.53 0.32
CA GLY A 5 -18.03 -16.27 0.78
C GLY A 5 -17.08 -15.21 1.30
N LEU A 6 -15.76 -15.38 1.16
CA LEU A 6 -14.75 -14.38 1.59
C LEU A 6 -14.39 -13.36 0.51
N LEU A 7 -15.18 -13.26 -0.54
CA LEU A 7 -15.04 -12.22 -1.56
C LEU A 7 -15.62 -10.92 -1.02
N PHE A 8 -14.73 -10.04 -0.64
CA PHE A 8 -14.83 -8.59 -0.55
C PHE A 8 -16.16 -8.01 -1.04
N SER A 9 -17.19 -7.99 -0.20
CA SER A 9 -18.36 -7.16 -0.45
C SER A 9 -17.97 -5.71 -0.13
N GLN A 10 -17.38 -5.02 -1.09
CA GLN A 10 -17.50 -3.56 -1.11
C GLN A 10 -19.00 -3.27 -1.21
N LYS A 11 -19.57 -2.62 -0.20
CA LYS A 11 -20.91 -2.09 -0.31
C LYS A 11 -20.96 -1.17 -1.54
N LYS A 12 -21.85 -1.44 -2.47
CA LYS A 12 -22.00 -0.76 -3.76
C LYS A 12 -22.30 0.75 -3.69
N ASN A 13 -22.46 1.33 -2.50
CA ASN A 13 -22.99 2.68 -2.29
C ASN A 13 -22.09 3.53 -1.40
N ASP A 14 -20.84 3.76 -1.83
CA ASP A 14 -20.00 4.77 -1.20
C ASP A 14 -20.07 6.08 -2.02
N PRO A 15 -20.67 7.16 -1.50
CA PRO A 15 -21.00 8.36 -2.27
C PRO A 15 -19.84 9.36 -2.41
N ILE A 16 -18.59 8.89 -2.42
CA ILE A 16 -17.46 9.82 -2.55
C ILE A 16 -16.95 9.84 -3.97
N VAL A 17 -17.19 10.97 -4.61
CA VAL A 17 -16.71 11.44 -5.91
C VAL A 17 -17.06 10.51 -7.06
N PRO A 18 -17.96 10.92 -7.96
CA PRO A 18 -18.28 10.16 -9.16
C PRO A 18 -17.03 10.06 -10.04
N TYR A 19 -16.42 8.91 -10.07
CA TYR A 19 -15.46 8.51 -11.07
C TYR A 19 -15.70 7.03 -11.41
N SER A 20 -15.41 6.65 -12.64
CA SER A 20 -15.51 5.25 -13.04
C SER A 20 -14.43 4.43 -12.37
N TYR A 21 -14.79 3.29 -11.79
CA TYR A 21 -13.81 2.33 -11.29
C TYR A 21 -12.84 1.93 -12.39
N CYS A 22 -11.55 1.90 -12.05
CA CYS A 22 -10.51 1.47 -12.97
C CYS A 22 -10.63 -0.03 -13.29
N ASN A 23 -10.76 -0.35 -14.56
CA ASN A 23 -10.77 -1.70 -15.09
C ASN A 23 -10.28 -1.70 -16.55
N TRP A 24 -10.03 -2.88 -17.13
CA TRP A 24 -9.52 -2.98 -18.50
C TRP A 24 -10.50 -2.53 -19.59
N THR A 25 -11.79 -2.31 -19.28
CA THR A 25 -12.75 -1.79 -20.25
C THR A 25 -12.65 -0.29 -20.42
N ASN A 26 -12.18 0.43 -19.40
CA ASN A 26 -12.05 1.89 -19.41
C ASN A 26 -10.60 2.39 -19.23
N MET A 27 -9.60 1.49 -19.25
CA MET A 27 -8.19 1.82 -19.27
C MET A 27 -7.59 1.60 -20.64
N VAL A 28 -6.82 2.58 -21.09
CA VAL A 28 -6.06 2.52 -22.35
C VAL A 28 -4.61 2.87 -22.11
N LEU A 29 -3.72 2.25 -22.90
CA LEU A 29 -2.32 2.64 -22.99
C LEU A 29 -2.18 3.71 -24.08
N ASN A 30 -1.60 4.86 -23.74
CA ASN A 30 -1.31 5.92 -24.73
C ASN A 30 0.04 6.58 -24.42
N LYS A 31 1.06 6.20 -25.20
CA LYS A 31 2.44 6.71 -25.05
C LYS A 31 2.58 8.21 -25.38
N HIS A 32 1.61 8.77 -26.09
CA HIS A 32 1.61 10.17 -26.56
C HIS A 32 0.54 11.02 -25.88
N TYR A 33 0.00 10.56 -24.73
CA TYR A 33 -1.02 11.32 -24.03
C TYR A 33 -0.46 12.64 -23.50
N ILE A 34 -1.18 13.72 -23.80
CA ILE A 34 -0.88 15.05 -23.26
C ILE A 34 -1.83 15.32 -22.11
N PRO A 35 -1.33 15.44 -20.87
CA PRO A 35 -2.17 15.67 -19.71
C PRO A 35 -2.96 16.98 -19.83
N LYS A 36 -4.22 16.94 -19.42
CA LYS A 36 -5.10 18.11 -19.33
C LYS A 36 -5.00 18.74 -17.94
N GLN A 37 -5.34 20.01 -17.83
CA GLN A 37 -5.19 20.80 -16.59
C GLN A 37 -5.88 20.18 -15.36
N ASN A 38 -7.00 19.47 -15.56
CA ASN A 38 -7.81 18.89 -14.48
C ASN A 38 -7.64 17.36 -14.35
N ASP A 39 -6.68 16.77 -15.04
CA ASP A 39 -6.45 15.33 -14.92
C ASP A 39 -5.92 14.99 -13.54
N THR A 40 -6.53 13.99 -12.94
CA THR A 40 -5.96 13.36 -11.76
C THR A 40 -4.85 12.42 -12.22
N CYS A 41 -3.64 12.56 -11.67
CA CYS A 41 -2.48 11.75 -12.02
C CYS A 41 -2.05 10.88 -10.83
N LEU A 42 -1.98 9.57 -11.05
CA LEU A 42 -1.43 8.58 -10.13
C LEU A 42 -0.10 8.06 -10.69
N PHE A 43 0.93 8.00 -9.87
CA PHE A 43 2.21 7.38 -10.22
C PHE A 43 2.22 5.90 -9.80
N ILE A 44 2.71 5.03 -10.68
CA ILE A 44 2.78 3.59 -10.42
C ILE A 44 4.17 3.06 -10.77
N VAL A 45 4.72 2.26 -9.87
CA VAL A 45 5.87 1.39 -10.10
C VAL A 45 5.37 -0.04 -10.02
N SER A 46 5.50 -0.81 -11.11
CA SER A 46 4.97 -2.17 -11.18
C SER A 46 6.09 -3.19 -11.38
N THR A 47 5.98 -4.30 -10.67
CA THR A 47 6.85 -5.48 -10.82
C THR A 47 6.28 -6.53 -11.75
N ARG A 48 5.15 -6.25 -12.39
CA ARG A 48 4.47 -7.21 -13.28
C ARG A 48 5.10 -7.25 -14.66
N ASN A 49 4.87 -8.34 -15.37
CA ASN A 49 5.16 -8.39 -16.81
C ASN A 49 4.36 -7.31 -17.54
N TYR A 50 4.98 -6.76 -18.58
CA TYR A 50 4.41 -5.69 -19.40
C TYR A 50 4.53 -6.05 -20.89
N ASN A 51 3.41 -5.90 -21.61
CA ASN A 51 3.36 -6.06 -23.05
C ASN A 51 2.39 -5.01 -23.64
N ASP A 52 2.94 -4.01 -24.30
CA ASP A 52 2.22 -2.86 -24.83
C ASP A 52 1.34 -3.16 -26.06
N THR A 53 1.42 -4.36 -26.60
CA THR A 53 0.57 -4.81 -27.73
C THR A 53 -0.75 -5.39 -27.25
N LEU A 54 -0.88 -5.70 -25.97
CA LEU A 54 -2.10 -6.27 -25.38
C LEU A 54 -3.01 -5.20 -24.83
N LYS A 55 -4.33 -5.47 -24.83
CA LYS A 55 -5.30 -4.60 -24.14
C LYS A 55 -5.05 -4.59 -22.63
N GLU A 56 -4.82 -5.76 -22.04
CA GLU A 56 -4.35 -5.94 -20.67
C GLU A 56 -2.83 -5.89 -20.67
N PHE A 57 -2.28 -4.70 -20.89
CA PHE A 57 -0.84 -4.50 -21.11
C PHE A 57 0.04 -4.78 -19.88
N VAL A 58 -0.55 -4.96 -18.71
CA VAL A 58 0.13 -5.40 -17.48
C VAL A 58 -0.47 -6.72 -17.02
N ASP A 59 0.36 -7.76 -16.97
CA ASP A 59 -0.02 -9.12 -16.62
C ASP A 59 -0.35 -9.31 -15.13
N TYR A 60 -0.82 -10.50 -14.80
CA TYR A 60 -1.10 -10.94 -13.43
C TYR A 60 0.12 -11.52 -12.71
N ASP A 61 1.22 -11.77 -13.41
CA ASP A 61 2.46 -12.35 -12.89
C ASP A 61 3.59 -11.31 -12.79
N TYR A 62 4.56 -11.57 -11.91
CA TYR A 62 5.73 -10.70 -11.76
C TYR A 62 6.75 -10.96 -12.87
N ASP A 63 7.50 -9.93 -13.21
CA ASP A 63 8.63 -10.05 -14.10
C ASP A 63 9.79 -10.76 -13.38
N THR A 64 10.14 -11.93 -13.87
CA THR A 64 11.19 -12.78 -13.27
C THR A 64 12.59 -12.18 -13.40
N THR A 65 12.77 -11.17 -14.25
CA THR A 65 14.04 -10.42 -14.37
C THR A 65 14.22 -9.40 -13.25
N GLY A 66 13.16 -9.11 -12.48
CA GLY A 66 13.13 -8.07 -11.47
C GLY A 66 13.01 -6.65 -12.01
N ALA A 67 12.82 -6.50 -13.34
CA ALA A 67 12.71 -5.20 -13.97
C ALA A 67 11.43 -4.47 -13.53
N LEU A 68 11.58 -3.20 -13.15
CA LEU A 68 10.48 -2.32 -12.78
C LEU A 68 9.89 -1.63 -14.00
N LYS A 69 8.59 -1.41 -13.97
CA LYS A 69 7.83 -0.67 -15.00
C LYS A 69 7.22 0.56 -14.35
N TYR A 70 7.24 1.66 -15.06
CA TYR A 70 6.85 2.97 -14.55
C TYR A 70 5.70 3.53 -15.36
N PHE A 71 4.62 3.95 -14.69
CA PHE A 71 3.44 4.51 -15.34
C PHE A 71 2.96 5.76 -14.62
N ALA A 72 2.61 6.78 -15.39
CA ALA A 72 1.66 7.80 -14.95
C ALA A 72 0.27 7.40 -15.44
N VAL A 73 -0.69 7.28 -14.54
CA VAL A 73 -2.07 6.95 -14.87
C VAL A 73 -2.94 8.17 -14.67
N TYR A 74 -3.51 8.67 -15.74
CA TYR A 74 -4.37 9.84 -15.75
C TYR A 74 -5.84 9.41 -15.78
N PHE A 75 -6.65 10.11 -15.02
CA PHE A 75 -8.10 9.93 -15.02
C PHE A 75 -8.79 11.20 -15.49
N HIS A 76 -9.53 11.10 -16.60
CA HIS A 76 -10.32 12.18 -17.17
C HIS A 76 -11.69 11.68 -17.61
N GLY A 77 -12.75 12.30 -17.09
CA GLY A 77 -14.13 11.83 -17.34
C GLY A 77 -14.33 10.39 -16.84
N ASN A 78 -14.58 9.47 -17.74
CA ASN A 78 -14.78 8.04 -17.44
C ASN A 78 -13.61 7.17 -17.96
N GLN A 79 -12.53 7.77 -18.40
CA GLN A 79 -11.40 7.07 -19.01
C GLN A 79 -10.14 7.17 -18.16
N TRP A 80 -9.45 6.06 -18.07
CA TRP A 80 -8.13 5.92 -17.48
C TRP A 80 -7.11 5.79 -18.60
N THR A 81 -6.06 6.59 -18.56
CA THR A 81 -4.99 6.57 -19.56
C THR A 81 -3.67 6.30 -18.86
N ALA A 82 -3.05 5.17 -19.15
CA ALA A 82 -1.73 4.82 -18.68
C ALA A 82 -0.68 5.29 -19.70
N VAL A 83 0.34 5.97 -19.21
CA VAL A 83 1.49 6.45 -19.98
C VAL A 83 2.74 5.81 -19.40
N PRO A 84 3.48 4.98 -20.16
CA PRO A 84 4.70 4.34 -19.69
C PRO A 84 5.88 5.32 -19.73
N TYR A 85 6.79 5.18 -18.77
CA TYR A 85 8.05 5.91 -18.64
C TYR A 85 9.22 4.94 -18.53
N GLN A 86 10.44 5.39 -18.88
CA GLN A 86 11.62 4.54 -18.88
C GLN A 86 12.24 4.39 -17.49
N SER A 87 12.01 5.37 -16.60
CA SER A 87 12.64 5.38 -15.29
C SER A 87 11.77 6.06 -14.23
N LEU A 88 12.07 5.77 -12.97
CA LEU A 88 11.50 6.50 -11.83
C LEU A 88 11.80 8.00 -11.91
N TYR A 89 12.99 8.37 -12.43
CA TYR A 89 13.41 9.74 -12.57
C TYR A 89 12.50 10.52 -13.53
N GLU A 90 12.21 9.96 -14.71
CA GLU A 90 11.28 10.56 -15.67
C GLU A 90 9.88 10.69 -15.07
N LEU A 91 9.39 9.62 -14.42
CA LEU A 91 8.07 9.59 -13.80
C LEU A 91 7.92 10.72 -12.76
N LEU A 92 8.88 10.85 -11.83
CA LEU A 92 8.80 11.85 -10.77
C LEU A 92 9.06 13.29 -11.26
N ASN A 93 9.68 13.45 -12.42
CA ASN A 93 9.85 14.77 -13.04
C ASN A 93 8.58 15.35 -13.65
N LEU A 94 7.53 14.59 -13.82
CA LEU A 94 6.22 15.08 -14.25
C LEU A 94 5.63 16.10 -13.29
N LYS A 95 6.04 16.10 -12.05
CA LYS A 95 5.56 17.02 -11.02
C LYS A 95 6.67 17.97 -10.55
N LYS A 96 6.35 19.26 -10.44
CA LYS A 96 7.30 20.27 -9.92
C LYS A 96 7.51 20.10 -8.41
N THR A 97 6.43 19.86 -7.69
CA THR A 97 6.41 19.63 -6.23
C THR A 97 5.39 18.56 -5.89
N PHE A 98 5.72 17.72 -4.93
CA PHE A 98 4.79 16.79 -4.31
C PHE A 98 4.21 17.42 -3.04
N ASN A 99 2.92 17.21 -2.84
CA ASN A 99 2.27 17.46 -1.56
C ASN A 99 2.75 16.42 -0.54
N ASP A 100 1.89 16.02 0.38
CA ASP A 100 2.16 14.91 1.27
C ASP A 100 2.20 13.61 0.42
N LEU A 101 3.40 13.05 0.16
CA LEU A 101 3.58 11.87 -0.70
C LEU A 101 3.39 10.58 0.09
N VAL A 102 2.53 9.71 -0.39
CA VAL A 102 2.35 8.35 0.14
C VAL A 102 2.88 7.32 -0.86
N ILE A 103 3.93 6.60 -0.49
CA ILE A 103 4.36 5.40 -1.20
C ILE A 103 3.49 4.25 -0.67
N PHE A 104 2.55 3.82 -1.50
CA PHE A 104 1.50 2.89 -1.11
C PHE A 104 1.76 1.49 -1.63
N THR A 105 1.75 0.50 -0.74
CA THR A 105 1.90 -0.93 -1.06
C THR A 105 0.68 -1.69 -0.57
N GLU A 106 -0.14 -2.16 -1.51
CA GLU A 106 -1.39 -2.88 -1.23
C GLU A 106 -1.14 -4.38 -0.99
N GLY A 107 -2.09 -5.04 -0.33
CA GLY A 107 -2.05 -6.46 -0.07
C GLY A 107 -2.79 -7.33 -1.07
N LEU A 108 -3.26 -8.49 -0.58
CA LEU A 108 -3.94 -9.52 -1.37
C LEU A 108 -5.16 -9.00 -2.14
N GLY A 109 -5.36 -9.61 -3.31
CA GLY A 109 -6.60 -9.46 -4.06
C GLY A 109 -6.60 -8.31 -5.06
N LYS A 110 -5.44 -7.76 -5.42
CA LYS A 110 -5.33 -6.67 -6.40
C LYS A 110 -4.69 -7.13 -7.71
N THR A 111 -5.37 -6.77 -8.80
CA THR A 111 -4.83 -6.67 -10.15
C THR A 111 -4.27 -5.27 -10.34
N PHE A 112 -3.57 -5.02 -11.42
CA PHE A 112 -3.08 -3.67 -11.76
C PHE A 112 -4.19 -2.62 -11.70
N THR A 113 -5.31 -2.86 -12.39
CA THR A 113 -6.42 -1.91 -12.45
C THR A 113 -7.12 -1.73 -11.10
N SER A 114 -7.36 -2.80 -10.35
CA SER A 114 -8.02 -2.69 -9.04
C SER A 114 -7.11 -2.11 -7.95
N GLY A 115 -5.79 -2.24 -8.10
CA GLY A 115 -4.79 -1.55 -7.28
C GLY A 115 -4.75 -0.06 -7.60
N THR A 116 -4.75 0.29 -8.89
CA THR A 116 -4.87 1.67 -9.38
C THR A 116 -6.11 2.36 -8.81
N ASP A 117 -7.28 1.69 -8.87
CA ASP A 117 -8.52 2.19 -8.28
C ASP A 117 -8.38 2.44 -6.76
N ARG A 118 -7.74 1.52 -6.04
CA ARG A 118 -7.52 1.65 -4.60
C ARG A 118 -6.59 2.82 -4.26
N ALA A 119 -5.48 2.94 -4.97
CA ALA A 119 -4.52 4.03 -4.80
C ALA A 119 -5.13 5.41 -5.11
N THR A 120 -5.99 5.49 -6.14
CA THR A 120 -6.72 6.72 -6.46
C THR A 120 -7.73 7.10 -5.37
N LYS A 121 -8.40 6.11 -4.76
CA LYS A 121 -9.28 6.37 -3.60
C LYS A 121 -8.49 6.94 -2.43
N LEU A 122 -7.32 6.39 -2.12
CA LEU A 122 -6.44 6.91 -1.08
C LEU A 122 -6.04 8.37 -1.37
N MET A 123 -5.56 8.63 -2.57
CA MET A 123 -5.16 9.96 -3.03
C MET A 123 -6.27 10.99 -2.86
N ARG A 124 -7.49 10.66 -3.29
CA ARG A 124 -8.66 11.55 -3.21
C ARG A 124 -9.19 11.73 -1.78
N MET A 125 -9.17 10.66 -0.98
CA MET A 125 -9.68 10.68 0.40
C MET A 125 -8.88 11.63 1.28
N TYR A 126 -7.56 11.68 1.09
CA TYR A 126 -6.65 12.45 1.95
C TYR A 126 -6.01 13.64 1.24
N HIS A 127 -6.30 13.88 -0.03
CA HIS A 127 -5.69 14.95 -0.84
C HIS A 127 -4.15 14.89 -0.85
N VAL A 128 -3.62 13.68 -0.94
CA VAL A 128 -2.19 13.38 -0.97
C VAL A 128 -1.75 12.98 -2.38
N ASP A 129 -0.46 13.06 -2.66
CA ASP A 129 0.11 12.42 -3.83
C ASP A 129 0.41 10.95 -3.52
N VAL A 130 0.19 10.08 -4.48
CA VAL A 130 0.43 8.64 -4.29
C VAL A 130 1.39 8.12 -5.36
N LEU A 131 2.43 7.44 -4.89
CA LEU A 131 3.30 6.57 -5.68
C LEU A 131 2.95 5.13 -5.29
N PHE A 132 2.18 4.46 -6.15
CA PHE A 132 1.70 3.12 -5.90
C PHE A 132 2.73 2.08 -6.34
N PHE A 133 3.17 1.24 -5.41
CA PHE A 133 3.98 0.07 -5.73
C PHE A 133 3.06 -1.12 -5.99
N ASP A 134 2.92 -1.48 -7.26
CA ASP A 134 2.07 -2.56 -7.74
C ASP A 134 2.85 -3.86 -7.87
N TRP A 135 2.33 -4.91 -7.25
CA TRP A 135 2.92 -6.25 -7.28
C TRP A 135 1.84 -7.33 -7.41
N PRO A 136 2.12 -8.52 -7.92
CA PRO A 136 1.13 -9.55 -8.20
C PRO A 136 0.56 -10.18 -6.93
N THR A 137 -0.65 -9.78 -6.56
CA THR A 137 -1.37 -10.31 -5.39
C THR A 137 -2.70 -10.98 -5.74
N ASN A 138 -3.10 -10.96 -7.01
CA ASN A 138 -4.31 -11.60 -7.48
C ASN A 138 -4.18 -12.08 -8.92
N ARG A 139 -4.62 -13.30 -9.13
CA ARG A 139 -4.85 -13.89 -10.44
C ARG A 139 -6.33 -14.24 -10.52
N PRO A 140 -7.14 -13.53 -11.33
CA PRO A 140 -8.59 -13.69 -11.36
C PRO A 140 -9.07 -15.10 -11.70
N TYR A 141 -8.26 -15.85 -12.43
CA TYR A 141 -8.52 -17.24 -12.80
C TYR A 141 -8.22 -18.26 -11.69
N MET A 142 -7.68 -17.81 -10.55
CA MET A 142 -7.37 -18.66 -9.39
C MET A 142 -8.40 -18.51 -8.28
N ARG A 143 -8.64 -19.60 -7.53
CA ARG A 143 -9.42 -19.55 -6.28
C ARG A 143 -8.67 -18.76 -5.19
N SER A 144 -9.40 -18.13 -4.28
CA SER A 144 -8.86 -17.27 -3.21
C SER A 144 -7.73 -17.93 -2.42
N GLY A 145 -7.87 -19.19 -1.99
CA GLY A 145 -6.84 -19.90 -1.24
C GLY A 145 -5.54 -20.14 -2.02
N LYS A 146 -5.63 -20.33 -3.36
CA LYS A 146 -4.46 -20.38 -4.24
C LYS A 146 -3.80 -19.00 -4.36
N ASN A 147 -4.59 -17.94 -4.48
CA ASN A 147 -4.06 -16.58 -4.54
C ASN A 147 -3.27 -16.22 -3.27
N ILE A 148 -3.73 -16.59 -2.08
CA ILE A 148 -2.98 -16.39 -0.83
C ILE A 148 -1.61 -17.08 -0.89
N LYS A 149 -1.59 -18.37 -1.21
CA LYS A 149 -0.34 -19.14 -1.33
C LYS A 149 0.61 -18.55 -2.37
N THR A 150 0.08 -18.15 -3.51
CA THR A 150 0.87 -17.53 -4.58
C THR A 150 1.41 -16.17 -4.16
N THR A 151 0.64 -15.36 -3.45
CA THR A 151 1.09 -14.07 -2.90
C THR A 151 2.25 -14.27 -1.92
N CYS A 152 2.16 -15.24 -1.02
CA CYS A 152 3.27 -15.60 -0.12
C CYS A 152 4.50 -16.09 -0.89
N TYR A 153 4.33 -16.83 -1.98
CA TYR A 153 5.44 -17.29 -2.82
C TYR A 153 6.10 -16.15 -3.61
N VAL A 154 5.33 -15.16 -4.03
CA VAL A 154 5.82 -14.01 -4.81
C VAL A 154 6.48 -12.96 -3.93
N ALA A 155 5.98 -12.73 -2.71
CA ALA A 155 6.48 -11.68 -1.84
C ALA A 155 8.00 -11.65 -1.66
N PRO A 156 8.70 -12.77 -1.32
CA PRO A 156 10.16 -12.76 -1.18
C PRO A 156 10.91 -12.50 -2.49
N LYS A 157 10.27 -12.72 -3.65
CA LYS A 157 10.86 -12.48 -4.97
C LYS A 157 10.72 -11.02 -5.41
N VAL A 158 9.72 -10.33 -4.89
CA VAL A 158 9.43 -8.93 -5.16
C VAL A 158 10.07 -8.00 -4.12
N ALA A 159 10.49 -8.53 -2.98
CA ALA A 159 11.16 -7.77 -1.93
C ALA A 159 12.44 -7.07 -2.47
N GLN A 160 13.35 -7.79 -3.11
CA GLN A 160 14.55 -7.16 -3.69
C GLN A 160 14.22 -6.04 -4.72
N PRO A 161 13.33 -6.22 -5.72
CA PRO A 161 12.86 -5.11 -6.55
C PRO A 161 12.26 -3.94 -5.77
N TYR A 162 11.56 -4.20 -4.66
CA TYR A 162 11.03 -3.14 -3.80
C TYR A 162 12.15 -2.34 -3.11
N ALA A 163 13.15 -3.03 -2.56
CA ALA A 163 14.31 -2.36 -1.96
C ALA A 163 15.08 -1.49 -2.97
N LEU A 164 15.33 -2.01 -4.18
CA LEU A 164 15.97 -1.24 -5.27
C LEU A 164 15.15 -0.01 -5.66
N PHE A 165 13.83 -0.15 -5.74
CA PHE A 165 12.94 0.99 -5.96
C PHE A 165 13.10 2.07 -4.88
N LEU A 166 13.19 1.68 -3.61
CA LEU A 166 13.39 2.65 -2.52
C LEU A 166 14.79 3.28 -2.55
N GLU A 167 15.84 2.56 -2.96
CA GLU A 167 17.17 3.12 -3.17
C GLU A 167 17.17 4.17 -4.29
N ASP A 168 16.51 3.87 -5.41
CA ASP A 168 16.33 4.83 -6.52
C ASP A 168 15.52 6.06 -6.09
N PHE A 169 14.43 5.83 -5.33
CA PHE A 169 13.63 6.91 -4.78
C PHE A 169 14.44 7.79 -3.81
N GLN A 170 15.23 7.18 -2.93
CA GLN A 170 16.13 7.90 -2.04
C GLN A 170 17.11 8.80 -2.83
N THR A 171 17.74 8.22 -3.85
CA THR A 171 18.69 8.95 -4.71
C THR A 171 18.03 10.14 -5.39
N TYR A 172 16.81 9.94 -5.90
CA TYR A 172 16.03 11.03 -6.49
C TYR A 172 15.67 12.10 -5.45
N LYS A 173 15.15 11.68 -4.28
CA LYS A 173 14.73 12.60 -3.21
C LYS A 173 15.91 13.43 -2.67
N GLN A 174 17.10 12.85 -2.53
CA GLN A 174 18.28 13.58 -2.09
C GLN A 174 18.68 14.70 -3.07
N LYS A 175 18.60 14.41 -4.38
CA LYS A 175 18.89 15.41 -5.45
C LYS A 175 17.81 16.48 -5.59
N HIS A 176 16.59 16.18 -5.17
CA HIS A 176 15.42 17.04 -5.39
C HIS A 176 14.60 17.23 -4.10
N SER A 177 15.28 17.41 -2.97
CA SER A 177 14.66 17.45 -1.63
C SER A 177 13.54 18.50 -1.53
N ALA A 178 13.72 19.67 -2.14
CA ALA A 178 12.72 20.74 -2.15
C ALA A 178 11.40 20.37 -2.86
N LYS A 179 11.37 19.29 -3.63
CA LYS A 179 10.13 18.79 -4.25
C LYS A 179 9.20 18.08 -3.26
N PHE A 180 9.71 17.60 -2.11
CA PHE A 180 9.00 16.75 -1.19
C PHE A 180 8.72 17.46 0.13
N LYS A 181 7.46 17.66 0.47
CA LYS A 181 7.06 18.20 1.76
C LYS A 181 7.13 17.12 2.84
N THR A 182 6.44 16.00 2.62
CA THR A 182 6.46 14.82 3.49
C THR A 182 6.51 13.56 2.65
N THR A 183 6.93 12.46 3.25
CA THR A 183 6.92 11.13 2.64
C THR A 183 6.46 10.10 3.68
N THR A 184 5.48 9.30 3.33
CA THR A 184 5.00 8.17 4.16
C THR A 184 5.07 6.88 3.36
N LEU A 185 5.69 5.83 3.92
CA LEU A 185 5.57 4.47 3.41
C LEU A 185 4.35 3.82 4.06
N PHE A 186 3.37 3.43 3.26
CA PHE A 186 2.12 2.88 3.75
C PHE A 186 1.89 1.47 3.19
N PHE A 187 2.03 0.48 4.07
CA PHE A 187 1.82 -0.92 3.74
C PHE A 187 0.47 -1.39 4.27
N HIS A 188 -0.36 -1.98 3.41
CA HIS A 188 -1.65 -2.51 3.81
C HIS A 188 -1.70 -4.03 3.69
N SER A 189 -2.24 -4.69 4.72
CA SER A 189 -2.53 -6.13 4.72
C SER A 189 -1.28 -6.98 4.38
N MET A 190 -1.35 -7.87 3.38
CA MET A 190 -0.21 -8.66 2.90
C MET A 190 0.89 -7.83 2.19
N GLY A 191 0.67 -6.54 1.92
CA GLY A 191 1.74 -5.64 1.49
C GLY A 191 2.88 -5.53 2.50
N ASN A 192 2.57 -5.77 3.78
CA ASN A 192 3.56 -5.82 4.86
C ASN A 192 4.55 -7.00 4.74
N LEU A 193 4.25 -8.03 3.92
CA LEU A 193 5.20 -9.11 3.63
C LEU A 193 6.47 -8.56 2.95
N LEU A 194 6.35 -7.58 2.06
CA LEU A 194 7.51 -6.99 1.39
C LEU A 194 8.44 -6.35 2.44
N LEU A 195 7.90 -5.47 3.29
CA LEU A 195 8.67 -4.84 4.36
C LEU A 195 9.32 -5.86 5.31
N MET A 196 8.57 -6.91 5.68
CA MET A 196 9.10 -7.97 6.55
C MET A 196 10.27 -8.69 5.87
N TYR A 197 10.13 -9.11 4.62
CA TYR A 197 11.20 -9.80 3.89
C TYR A 197 12.41 -8.90 3.65
N ASP A 198 12.21 -7.62 3.32
CA ASP A 198 13.28 -6.65 3.16
C ASP A 198 14.12 -6.51 4.44
N LEU A 199 13.46 -6.38 5.59
CA LEU A 199 14.14 -6.21 6.88
C LEU A 199 14.76 -7.52 7.38
N GLN A 200 14.12 -8.66 7.18
CA GLN A 200 14.69 -9.96 7.56
C GLN A 200 15.96 -10.29 6.77
N ASN A 201 16.03 -9.88 5.50
CA ASN A 201 17.15 -10.16 4.60
C ASN A 201 18.12 -8.97 4.46
N ASP A 202 18.01 -7.96 5.32
CA ASP A 202 18.86 -6.77 5.35
C ASP A 202 18.96 -6.01 4.01
N LEU A 203 17.86 -6.04 3.22
CA LEU A 203 17.80 -5.42 1.90
C LEU A 203 17.79 -3.88 1.98
N PHE A 204 17.43 -3.31 3.14
CA PHE A 204 17.44 -1.86 3.38
C PHE A 204 18.78 -1.32 3.87
N LYS A 205 19.85 -2.11 3.83
CA LYS A 205 21.19 -1.69 4.32
C LYS A 205 21.76 -0.44 3.64
N ASN A 206 21.36 -0.18 2.38
CA ASN A 206 21.78 1.00 1.61
C ASN A 206 20.80 2.19 1.73
N ILE A 207 19.68 2.00 2.44
CA ILE A 207 18.71 3.06 2.61
C ILE A 207 19.01 3.83 3.89
N SER A 208 19.24 5.14 3.75
CA SER A 208 19.59 6.01 4.87
C SER A 208 18.39 6.35 5.75
N PRO A 209 18.59 6.66 7.03
CA PRO A 209 17.58 7.28 7.86
C PRO A 209 17.02 8.57 7.23
N GLY A 210 15.73 8.86 7.49
CA GLY A 210 15.08 10.06 6.96
C GLY A 210 14.55 9.93 5.53
N LEU A 211 14.53 8.70 4.96
CA LEU A 211 13.84 8.45 3.69
C LEU A 211 12.36 8.85 3.78
N ALA A 212 11.71 8.55 4.91
CA ALA A 212 10.32 8.86 5.16
C ALA A 212 10.13 9.54 6.52
N ASN A 213 9.06 10.34 6.65
CA ASN A 213 8.60 10.84 7.94
C ASN A 213 7.90 9.73 8.74
N SER A 214 7.18 8.86 8.06
CA SER A 214 6.46 7.78 8.71
C SER A 214 6.48 6.48 7.90
N VAL A 215 6.50 5.35 8.61
CA VAL A 215 6.17 4.02 8.07
C VAL A 215 4.92 3.53 8.79
N VAL A 216 3.91 3.10 8.03
CA VAL A 216 2.63 2.60 8.56
C VAL A 216 2.42 1.15 8.12
N LEU A 217 2.34 0.27 9.09
CA LEU A 217 1.92 -1.12 8.91
C LEU A 217 0.43 -1.21 9.23
N ASN A 218 -0.40 -1.02 8.20
CA ASN A 218 -1.85 -0.98 8.37
C ASN A 218 -2.47 -2.36 8.20
N ALA A 219 -3.24 -2.81 9.21
CA ALA A 219 -3.87 -4.13 9.22
C ALA A 219 -2.89 -5.24 8.78
N ALA A 220 -1.69 -5.24 9.35
CA ALA A 220 -0.55 -6.02 8.89
C ALA A 220 -0.84 -7.52 8.91
N CYS A 221 -0.94 -8.12 7.71
CA CYS A 221 -1.14 -9.57 7.50
C CYS A 221 0.22 -10.24 7.35
N VAL A 222 0.97 -10.26 8.44
CA VAL A 222 2.25 -10.95 8.65
C VAL A 222 2.22 -11.59 10.02
N GLY A 223 2.95 -12.68 10.21
CA GLY A 223 3.03 -13.36 11.49
C GLY A 223 3.50 -12.42 12.61
N GLN A 224 2.89 -12.57 13.77
CA GLN A 224 3.22 -11.76 14.93
C GLN A 224 4.48 -12.26 15.67
N THR A 225 4.87 -13.52 15.44
CA THR A 225 6.04 -14.13 16.09
C THR A 225 7.33 -13.48 15.56
N HIS A 226 8.26 -13.18 16.46
CA HIS A 226 9.56 -12.55 16.15
C HIS A 226 9.48 -11.17 15.46
N HIS A 227 8.30 -10.49 15.49
CA HIS A 227 8.15 -9.21 14.81
C HIS A 227 9.11 -8.12 15.34
N LYS A 228 9.47 -8.15 16.63
CA LYS A 228 10.44 -7.22 17.20
C LYS A 228 11.80 -7.29 16.50
N GLU A 229 12.27 -8.49 16.14
CA GLU A 229 13.60 -8.70 15.58
C GLU A 229 13.80 -7.97 14.25
N TRP A 230 12.81 -8.04 13.35
CA TRP A 230 12.90 -7.34 12.08
C TRP A 230 12.44 -5.87 12.17
N LEU A 231 11.48 -5.53 13.04
CA LEU A 231 11.07 -4.13 13.24
C LEU A 231 12.20 -3.28 13.87
N ASP A 232 13.02 -3.85 14.73
CA ASP A 232 14.15 -3.13 15.33
C ASP A 232 15.22 -2.76 14.29
N LYS A 233 15.26 -3.44 13.14
CA LYS A 233 16.12 -3.08 12.00
C LYS A 233 15.59 -1.88 11.20
N LEU A 234 14.30 -1.55 11.32
CA LEU A 234 13.68 -0.45 10.59
C LEU A 234 14.18 0.90 11.12
N ASN A 235 14.93 1.62 10.29
CA ASN A 235 15.60 2.88 10.65
C ASN A 235 15.46 3.98 9.58
N ILE A 236 14.60 3.76 8.57
CA ILE A 236 14.46 4.64 7.40
C ILE A 236 13.43 5.75 7.59
N ALA A 237 12.77 5.80 8.76
CA ALA A 237 11.72 6.78 9.05
C ALA A 237 11.79 7.27 10.50
N ASP A 238 11.27 8.49 10.73
CA ASP A 238 11.20 9.12 12.05
C ASP A 238 10.16 8.45 12.95
N HIS A 239 9.06 7.98 12.37
CA HIS A 239 7.94 7.39 13.10
C HIS A 239 7.48 6.09 12.46
N ILE A 240 7.19 5.08 13.28
CA ILE A 240 6.68 3.78 12.84
C ILE A 240 5.36 3.51 13.58
N TYR A 241 4.30 3.20 12.82
CA TYR A 241 2.98 2.90 13.34
C TYR A 241 2.54 1.50 12.91
N ILE A 242 1.98 0.74 13.85
CA ILE A 242 1.26 -0.50 13.56
C ILE A 242 -0.17 -0.32 14.03
N THR A 243 -1.14 -0.40 13.10
CA THR A 243 -2.55 -0.34 13.45
C THR A 243 -3.10 -1.73 13.71
N VAL A 244 -3.82 -1.87 14.81
CA VAL A 244 -4.32 -3.15 15.32
C VAL A 244 -5.85 -3.14 15.40
N ASN A 245 -6.48 -4.19 14.86
CA ASN A 245 -7.89 -4.48 15.06
C ASN A 245 -8.09 -5.99 15.27
N ASN A 246 -8.34 -6.41 16.50
CA ASN A 246 -8.52 -7.83 16.83
C ASN A 246 -9.85 -8.43 16.36
N LYS A 247 -10.75 -7.61 15.84
CA LYS A 247 -12.01 -8.02 15.23
C LYS A 247 -11.94 -8.12 13.70
N ASP A 248 -10.80 -7.74 13.11
CA ASP A 248 -10.59 -7.75 11.66
C ASP A 248 -10.84 -9.15 11.08
N ARG A 249 -11.89 -9.26 10.25
CA ARG A 249 -12.33 -10.55 9.71
C ARG A 249 -11.29 -11.17 8.77
N ASN A 250 -10.55 -10.37 8.03
CA ASN A 250 -9.57 -10.86 7.07
C ASN A 250 -8.34 -11.41 7.77
N LEU A 251 -7.85 -10.72 8.81
CA LEU A 251 -6.72 -11.16 9.60
C LEU A 251 -7.06 -12.41 10.42
N ASN A 252 -8.27 -12.47 10.99
CA ASN A 252 -8.78 -13.67 11.67
C ASN A 252 -8.87 -14.87 10.72
N GLY A 253 -9.26 -14.65 9.46
CA GLY A 253 -9.24 -15.69 8.43
C GLY A 253 -7.82 -16.12 8.05
N ALA A 254 -6.89 -15.19 7.95
CA ALA A 254 -5.49 -15.44 7.63
C ALA A 254 -4.80 -16.28 8.70
N LYS A 255 -5.14 -16.10 9.99
CA LYS A 255 -4.65 -16.91 11.10
C LYS A 255 -4.82 -18.42 10.86
N VAL A 256 -5.96 -18.83 10.28
CA VAL A 256 -6.23 -20.25 9.99
C VAL A 256 -5.27 -20.81 8.93
N ILE A 257 -4.84 -19.94 7.99
CA ILE A 257 -3.94 -20.33 6.90
C ILE A 257 -2.48 -20.34 7.36
N PHE A 258 -2.08 -19.34 8.14
CA PHE A 258 -0.71 -19.18 8.63
C PHE A 258 -0.42 -19.86 9.95
N LEU A 259 -1.45 -20.43 10.61
CA LEU A 259 -1.39 -21.09 11.91
C LEU A 259 -0.85 -20.20 13.05
N GLU A 260 -0.89 -18.89 12.85
CA GLU A 260 -0.52 -17.92 13.87
C GLU A 260 -1.36 -16.63 13.75
N HIS A 261 -1.44 -15.87 14.85
CA HIS A 261 -2.06 -14.54 14.84
C HIS A 261 -1.26 -13.57 13.97
N GLN A 262 -1.97 -12.66 13.34
CA GLN A 262 -1.36 -11.65 12.50
C GLN A 262 -0.97 -10.41 13.33
N LEU A 263 0.11 -9.74 12.94
CA LEU A 263 0.63 -8.57 13.64
C LEU A 263 -0.42 -7.43 13.75
N GLY A 264 -1.22 -7.21 12.70
CA GLY A 264 -2.30 -6.24 12.71
C GLY A 264 -3.56 -6.69 13.46
N GLU A 265 -3.63 -7.95 13.91
CA GLU A 265 -4.74 -8.50 14.70
C GLU A 265 -4.40 -8.50 16.19
N ARG A 266 -3.30 -9.16 16.56
CA ARG A 266 -2.96 -9.42 17.96
C ARG A 266 -1.44 -9.51 18.15
N PRO A 267 -0.70 -8.39 18.10
CA PRO A 267 0.73 -8.41 18.41
C PRO A 267 0.96 -8.90 19.85
N GLN A 268 2.04 -9.66 20.04
CA GLN A 268 2.45 -10.20 21.33
C GLN A 268 3.83 -9.70 21.73
N PRO A 269 4.15 -9.58 23.02
CA PRO A 269 5.50 -9.28 23.46
C PRO A 269 6.54 -10.33 22.97
N PRO A 270 7.80 -9.93 22.80
CA PRO A 270 8.35 -8.60 23.08
C PRO A 270 8.01 -7.59 21.99
N PHE A 271 7.72 -6.34 22.40
CA PHE A 271 7.43 -5.23 21.48
C PHE A 271 8.69 -4.47 21.09
N SER A 272 8.71 -3.90 19.89
CA SER A 272 9.75 -2.95 19.49
C SER A 272 9.49 -1.58 20.12
N ASN A 273 10.51 -0.99 20.74
CA ASN A 273 10.44 0.35 21.33
C ASN A 273 10.39 1.46 20.27
N LYS A 274 10.73 1.15 19.01
CA LYS A 274 10.67 2.09 17.88
C LYS A 274 9.25 2.29 17.36
N VAL A 275 8.32 1.38 17.73
CA VAL A 275 7.00 1.27 17.10
C VAL A 275 5.90 1.77 18.02
N ARG A 276 4.99 2.54 17.46
CA ARG A 276 3.73 2.91 18.11
C ARG A 276 2.62 1.94 17.67
N TYR A 277 2.23 1.05 18.58
CA TYR A 277 1.11 0.12 18.36
C TYR A 277 -0.21 0.83 18.67
N VAL A 278 -1.04 1.05 17.65
CA VAL A 278 -2.30 1.80 17.75
C VAL A 278 -3.47 0.84 17.67
N ASN A 279 -4.15 0.61 18.79
CA ASN A 279 -5.22 -0.39 18.87
C ASN A 279 -6.60 0.23 18.66
N PHE A 280 -7.21 -0.05 17.52
CA PHE A 280 -8.55 0.37 17.14
C PHE A 280 -9.65 -0.65 17.45
N SER A 281 -9.37 -1.77 18.11
CA SER A 281 -10.34 -2.86 18.36
C SER A 281 -11.58 -2.45 19.14
N ARG A 282 -11.50 -1.34 19.91
CA ARG A 282 -12.67 -0.82 20.65
C ARG A 282 -13.61 0.01 19.79
N VAL A 283 -13.11 0.53 18.67
CA VAL A 283 -13.84 1.47 17.82
C VAL A 283 -14.14 0.92 16.43
N LEU A 284 -13.44 -0.14 16.02
CA LEU A 284 -13.67 -0.86 14.79
C LEU A 284 -14.39 -2.19 15.08
N GLU A 285 -15.16 -2.64 14.09
CA GLU A 285 -15.74 -3.97 14.06
C GLU A 285 -14.94 -4.88 13.11
N LYS A 286 -15.57 -5.40 12.05
CA LYS A 286 -14.98 -6.38 11.12
C LYS A 286 -14.11 -5.76 10.03
N GLU A 287 -14.01 -4.46 10.00
CA GLU A 287 -13.41 -3.71 8.91
C GLU A 287 -11.91 -3.98 8.83
N HIS A 288 -11.48 -4.27 7.61
CA HIS A 288 -10.07 -4.45 7.23
C HIS A 288 -9.50 -3.21 6.54
N ASN A 289 -10.32 -2.57 5.69
CA ASN A 289 -9.93 -1.40 4.90
C ASN A 289 -10.34 -0.08 5.57
N TYR A 290 -10.29 -0.01 6.89
CA TYR A 290 -10.83 1.09 7.69
C TYR A 290 -10.18 2.45 7.40
N TYR A 291 -9.02 2.49 6.78
CA TYR A 291 -8.36 3.72 6.34
C TYR A 291 -9.04 4.38 5.13
N ILE A 292 -9.93 3.69 4.41
CA ILE A 292 -10.44 4.14 3.10
C ILE A 292 -11.95 3.91 2.90
N ILE A 293 -12.68 3.48 3.92
CA ILE A 293 -14.14 3.30 3.86
C ILE A 293 -14.83 4.63 4.17
N PRO A 294 -15.45 5.31 3.19
CA PRO A 294 -15.97 6.66 3.37
C PRO A 294 -17.05 6.77 4.45
N SER A 295 -17.99 5.84 4.47
CA SER A 295 -19.07 5.80 5.47
C SER A 295 -18.49 5.68 6.90
N LEU A 296 -17.51 4.81 7.09
CA LEU A 296 -16.83 4.63 8.36
C LEU A 296 -16.04 5.88 8.77
N LEU A 297 -15.31 6.49 7.84
CA LEU A 297 -14.51 7.69 8.12
C LEU A 297 -15.39 8.93 8.37
N LYS A 298 -16.61 8.97 7.80
CA LYS A 298 -17.61 9.97 8.13
C LYS A 298 -18.20 9.75 9.53
N GLU A 299 -18.49 8.51 9.89
CA GLU A 299 -19.00 8.13 11.21
C GLU A 299 -17.94 8.30 12.31
N LYS A 300 -16.68 8.00 11.98
CA LYS A 300 -15.53 8.03 12.90
C LYS A 300 -14.44 9.00 12.39
N PRO A 301 -14.67 10.31 12.42
CA PRO A 301 -13.77 11.30 11.80
C PRO A 301 -12.36 11.31 12.40
N PHE A 302 -12.19 10.85 13.63
CA PHE A 302 -10.87 10.70 14.25
C PHE A 302 -9.97 9.69 13.52
N LEU A 303 -10.54 8.64 12.90
CA LEU A 303 -9.78 7.72 12.04
C LEU A 303 -9.23 8.42 10.81
N LYS A 304 -10.07 9.24 10.16
CA LYS A 304 -9.62 10.05 9.03
C LYS A 304 -8.52 11.01 9.45
N GLN A 305 -8.69 11.69 10.59
CA GLN A 305 -7.71 12.62 11.12
C GLN A 305 -6.38 11.92 11.45
N PHE A 306 -6.43 10.72 12.06
CA PHE A 306 -5.25 9.93 12.37
C PHE A 306 -4.37 9.68 11.13
N TYR A 307 -4.97 9.22 10.03
CA TYR A 307 -4.21 9.01 8.80
C TYR A 307 -3.78 10.31 8.13
N ALA A 308 -4.64 11.33 8.14
CA ALA A 308 -4.31 12.66 7.60
C ALA A 308 -3.11 13.28 8.31
N ASP A 309 -3.03 13.16 9.64
CA ASP A 309 -1.89 13.65 10.42
C ASP A 309 -0.60 12.91 10.04
N ILE A 310 -0.64 11.57 9.95
CA ILE A 310 0.53 10.77 9.54
C ILE A 310 1.00 11.17 8.14
N PHE A 311 0.09 11.30 7.18
CA PHE A 311 0.45 11.66 5.81
C PHE A 311 1.02 13.08 5.73
N ALA A 312 0.56 13.98 6.59
CA ALA A 312 1.11 15.34 6.72
C ALA A 312 2.41 15.40 7.55
N GLY A 313 3.00 14.26 7.91
CA GLY A 313 4.22 14.18 8.73
C GLY A 313 4.03 14.61 10.18
N LYS A 314 2.79 14.67 10.65
CA LYS A 314 2.46 15.03 12.04
C LYS A 314 2.36 13.78 12.91
N ILE A 315 2.59 13.96 14.20
CA ILE A 315 2.28 12.93 15.20
C ILE A 315 0.78 13.00 15.49
N PRO A 316 0.00 11.93 15.19
CA PRO A 316 -1.43 11.96 15.47
C PRO A 316 -1.70 12.12 16.97
N GLN A 317 -2.66 12.94 17.32
CA GLN A 317 -3.24 12.94 18.66
C GLN A 317 -4.06 11.67 18.82
N LEU A 318 -3.50 10.66 19.48
CA LEU A 318 -4.15 9.38 19.75
C LEU A 318 -5.24 9.56 20.80
N ILE A 319 -6.46 9.83 20.39
CA ILE A 319 -7.61 9.99 21.28
C ILE A 319 -7.95 8.67 22.01
N TYR A 320 -7.52 7.52 21.48
CA TYR A 320 -7.72 6.20 22.07
C TYR A 320 -6.47 5.29 21.93
N PRO A 321 -5.32 5.65 22.48
CA PRO A 321 -4.25 4.69 22.63
C PRO A 321 -4.68 3.71 23.72
N VAL A 322 -5.12 2.51 23.34
CA VAL A 322 -5.15 1.44 24.33
C VAL A 322 -3.77 0.81 24.30
N PRO A 323 -2.96 1.05 25.33
CA PRO A 323 -1.69 0.34 25.41
C PRO A 323 -1.99 -1.15 25.37
N LEU A 324 -1.28 -1.87 24.53
CA LEU A 324 -1.27 -3.33 24.59
C LEU A 324 -0.73 -3.66 25.96
N LYS A 325 -1.58 -4.13 26.88
CA LYS A 325 -1.14 -4.51 28.21
C LYS A 325 -0.06 -5.57 28.06
N SER A 326 1.15 -5.27 28.47
CA SER A 326 2.11 -6.28 28.85
C SER A 326 1.46 -7.09 29.98
N LYS A 327 1.30 -8.39 29.80
CA LYS A 327 1.05 -9.27 30.94
C LYS A 327 2.30 -9.38 31.76
#